data_c23ad4dd53a2a79950f95dfc2a3cd713
#
_entry.id   c23ad4dd53a2a79950f95dfc2a3cd713
#
_cell.length_a   1.000
_cell.length_b   1.000
_cell.length_c   1.000
_cell.angle_alpha   90.00
_cell.angle_beta   90.00
_cell.angle_gamma   90.00
#
_symmetry.space_group_name_H-M   'P 1'
#
loop_
_entity.id
_entity.type
_entity.pdbx_description
1 polymer ?
#
loop_
_entity_poly.entity_id
_entity_poly.type
_entity_poly.pdbx_seq_one_letter_code
_entity_poly.pdbx_strand_id
1 'polypeptide(L)'
;MTSPLPDSVLLPYQKAWIEDDSELKIAEKSRRTGFTWAEAADAVLTASASKAAGGTNHFYVGSNKEMAIEFIDACAMWARAFDRAASTIQEEVLKDEDKDILTFTIHFSSGYKIQALSSRPTNLRGRQGNVTIDEGAHHEQLAEVLKAALALTMWGAKVRLISTHNGAENLFNELIQDSRAGKKRYSVHRLTLDDACEQGLYKRICQVRGKEWSLEAEKQWKENLLKDTATREDAMEEYYCVPKSGGGAYISRALIEARMVEAPVARYEGTTEFNAWPEHLRNAEMRDWCESVLLPLLKALDPDLRHCFGEDFGRSGDLTVIAPMAITQQLKRRVPFLVELRNVPFKQQEQVLFYIVDRLPGLQSGALDARGNGQYLAEQAVDEYGADRIEAVMLSQSWYLETMPKFKAAFEDDGIEIPRDSDVLDDLRALQVIKGIPKLPDAKTGSGKDRHGDSAIALALAYYASFNQSALEYGYEAVKSGPEHNHHRPVRATAGFRNRGGML
;
A
#
# COMPACT_ATOMS: atom_id res chain seq x y z
N MET A 1 -8.92 9.06 55.05
CA MET A 1 -10.01 9.44 54.10
C MET A 1 -9.97 8.47 52.94
N THR A 2 -10.87 7.55 52.90
CA THR A 2 -11.01 6.58 51.81
C THR A 2 -11.38 7.34 50.54
N SER A 3 -10.51 7.30 49.54
CA SER A 3 -10.82 7.79 48.20
C SER A 3 -12.11 7.09 47.75
N PRO A 4 -13.15 7.79 47.30
CA PRO A 4 -14.32 7.13 46.81
C PRO A 4 -13.90 6.23 45.63
N LEU A 5 -14.33 4.98 45.68
CA LEU A 5 -14.27 4.08 44.52
C LEU A 5 -14.87 4.83 43.35
N PRO A 6 -14.27 4.77 42.14
CA PRO A 6 -14.92 5.38 41.00
C PRO A 6 -16.32 4.80 40.87
N ASP A 7 -17.34 5.67 40.86
CA ASP A 7 -18.74 5.34 40.89
C ASP A 7 -19.24 4.45 39.72
N SER A 8 -18.32 4.05 38.84
CA SER A 8 -18.63 3.27 37.65
C SER A 8 -17.55 2.28 37.28
N VAL A 9 -17.96 1.10 36.89
CA VAL A 9 -17.07 0.04 36.39
C VAL A 9 -16.36 0.46 35.09
N LEU A 10 -17.08 1.14 34.21
CA LEU A 10 -16.55 1.69 32.97
C LEU A 10 -16.06 3.12 33.14
N LEU A 11 -14.92 3.44 32.53
CA LEU A 11 -14.40 4.80 32.50
C LEU A 11 -15.23 5.68 31.53
N PRO A 12 -15.21 7.03 31.66
CA PRO A 12 -16.06 7.91 30.88
C PRO A 12 -15.93 7.69 29.35
N TYR A 13 -14.73 7.56 28.82
CA TYR A 13 -14.53 7.29 27.38
C TYR A 13 -15.07 5.91 26.93
N GLN A 14 -15.05 4.91 27.80
CA GLN A 14 -15.62 3.59 27.53
C GLN A 14 -17.15 3.66 27.48
N LYS A 15 -17.75 4.45 28.38
CA LYS A 15 -19.21 4.72 28.34
C LYS A 15 -19.58 5.46 27.06
N ALA A 16 -18.87 6.54 26.74
CA ALA A 16 -19.12 7.32 25.52
C ALA A 16 -19.04 6.46 24.26
N TRP A 17 -18.12 5.50 24.22
CA TRP A 17 -18.05 4.53 23.12
C TRP A 17 -19.28 3.64 23.02
N ILE A 18 -19.76 3.10 24.14
CA ILE A 18 -20.93 2.22 24.18
C ILE A 18 -22.22 3.00 23.88
N GLU A 19 -22.34 4.23 24.40
CA GLU A 19 -23.51 5.09 24.24
C GLU A 19 -23.65 5.67 22.82
N ASP A 20 -22.57 5.71 22.06
CA ASP A 20 -22.62 6.10 20.64
C ASP A 20 -23.31 5.00 19.81
N ASP A 21 -24.55 5.28 19.39
CA ASP A 21 -25.40 4.36 18.63
C ASP A 21 -25.17 4.42 17.11
N SER A 22 -24.14 5.13 16.65
CA SER A 22 -23.79 5.25 15.23
C SER A 22 -23.61 3.88 14.57
N GLU A 23 -24.12 3.74 13.35
CA GLU A 23 -23.99 2.52 12.56
C GLU A 23 -22.52 2.19 12.27
N LEU A 24 -21.72 3.19 12.00
CA LEU A 24 -20.29 3.09 11.75
C LEU A 24 -19.52 3.90 12.79
N LYS A 25 -18.68 3.23 13.59
CA LYS A 25 -17.79 3.86 14.56
C LYS A 25 -16.35 3.48 14.32
N ILE A 26 -15.45 4.42 14.55
CA ILE A 26 -14.01 4.18 14.50
C ILE A 26 -13.33 4.80 15.73
N ALA A 27 -12.49 4.04 16.42
CA ALA A 27 -11.70 4.49 17.55
C ALA A 27 -10.22 4.46 17.25
N GLU A 28 -9.60 5.64 17.16
CA GLU A 28 -8.15 5.78 17.27
C GLU A 28 -7.79 5.94 18.75
N LYS A 29 -7.08 4.98 19.27
CA LYS A 29 -6.87 4.87 20.71
C LYS A 29 -5.41 4.71 21.10
N SER A 30 -5.06 5.20 22.29
CA SER A 30 -3.85 4.80 22.97
C SER A 30 -3.87 3.30 23.31
N ARG A 31 -2.72 2.68 23.32
CA ARG A 31 -2.55 1.27 23.65
C ARG A 31 -3.00 0.94 25.06
N ARG A 32 -3.62 -0.24 25.25
CA ARG A 32 -4.06 -0.81 26.54
C ARG A 32 -5.01 0.07 27.36
N THR A 33 -5.89 0.81 26.69
CA THR A 33 -6.93 1.64 27.35
C THR A 33 -8.23 0.91 27.66
N GLY A 34 -8.36 -0.38 27.31
CA GLY A 34 -9.52 -1.20 27.61
C GLY A 34 -10.74 -0.92 26.71
N PHE A 35 -10.53 -0.43 25.48
CA PHE A 35 -11.62 -0.30 24.50
C PHE A 35 -12.22 -1.66 24.13
N THR A 36 -11.40 -2.65 23.84
CA THR A 36 -11.82 -4.02 23.53
C THR A 36 -12.63 -4.64 24.66
N TRP A 37 -12.25 -4.35 25.92
CA TRP A 37 -12.97 -4.81 27.11
C TRP A 37 -14.35 -4.14 27.25
N ALA A 38 -14.47 -2.85 26.91
CA ALA A 38 -15.74 -2.14 26.87
C ALA A 38 -16.63 -2.62 25.71
N GLU A 39 -16.04 -2.89 24.54
CA GLU A 39 -16.75 -3.47 23.39
C GLU A 39 -17.30 -4.86 23.70
N ALA A 40 -16.56 -5.66 24.48
CA ALA A 40 -17.08 -6.96 24.96
C ALA A 40 -18.33 -6.80 25.83
N ALA A 41 -18.42 -5.75 26.65
CA ALA A 41 -19.63 -5.44 27.43
C ALA A 41 -20.83 -5.10 26.52
N ASP A 42 -20.61 -4.23 25.50
CA ASP A 42 -21.64 -3.87 24.51
C ASP A 42 -22.13 -5.09 23.72
N ALA A 43 -21.17 -5.93 23.28
CA ALA A 43 -21.46 -7.17 22.57
C ALA A 43 -22.36 -8.12 23.40
N VAL A 44 -22.06 -8.26 24.70
CA VAL A 44 -22.87 -9.10 25.61
C VAL A 44 -24.26 -8.51 25.82
N LEU A 45 -24.38 -7.21 26.07
CA LEU A 45 -25.67 -6.54 26.22
C LEU A 45 -26.53 -6.72 24.97
N THR A 46 -25.92 -6.52 23.78
CA THR A 46 -26.62 -6.69 22.51
C THR A 46 -27.00 -8.13 22.23
N ALA A 47 -26.09 -9.09 22.36
CA ALA A 47 -26.39 -10.50 22.06
C ALA A 47 -27.31 -11.15 23.08
N SER A 48 -27.33 -10.68 24.34
CA SER A 48 -28.26 -11.19 25.36
C SER A 48 -29.66 -10.58 25.31
N ALA A 49 -29.86 -9.49 24.55
CA ALA A 49 -31.14 -8.81 24.43
C ALA A 49 -32.10 -9.56 23.50
N SER A 50 -33.42 -9.41 23.73
CA SER A 50 -34.41 -9.93 22.78
C SER A 50 -34.41 -9.14 21.46
N LYS A 51 -34.99 -9.71 20.41
CA LYS A 51 -35.14 -9.01 19.12
C LYS A 51 -35.86 -7.66 19.25
N ALA A 52 -36.90 -7.62 20.08
CA ALA A 52 -37.69 -6.40 20.34
C ALA A 52 -36.87 -5.31 21.05
N ALA A 53 -35.82 -5.68 21.78
CA ALA A 53 -34.89 -4.78 22.45
C ALA A 53 -33.61 -4.53 21.64
N GLY A 54 -33.62 -4.80 20.32
CA GLY A 54 -32.49 -4.58 19.44
C GLY A 54 -31.40 -5.67 19.46
N GLY A 55 -31.74 -6.85 20.04
CA GLY A 55 -30.79 -7.97 20.09
C GLY A 55 -30.39 -8.48 18.72
N THR A 56 -29.11 -8.81 18.56
CA THR A 56 -28.54 -9.37 17.33
C THR A 56 -27.26 -10.14 17.63
N ASN A 57 -26.76 -10.90 16.66
CA ASN A 57 -25.43 -11.54 16.76
C ASN A 57 -24.31 -10.50 16.79
N HIS A 58 -23.19 -10.89 17.36
CA HIS A 58 -21.97 -10.08 17.34
C HIS A 58 -20.80 -10.90 16.84
N PHE A 59 -20.08 -10.39 15.85
CA PHE A 59 -18.90 -11.01 15.26
C PHE A 59 -17.68 -10.16 15.55
N TYR A 60 -16.69 -10.78 16.17
CA TYR A 60 -15.42 -10.14 16.48
C TYR A 60 -14.35 -10.66 15.52
N VAL A 61 -13.58 -9.76 14.92
CA VAL A 61 -12.47 -10.06 14.02
C VAL A 61 -11.21 -9.44 14.61
N GLY A 62 -10.36 -10.27 15.21
CA GLY A 62 -9.05 -9.88 15.71
C GLY A 62 -7.95 -10.17 14.70
N SER A 63 -6.79 -9.53 14.83
CA SER A 63 -5.65 -9.75 13.95
C SER A 63 -5.00 -11.14 14.15
N ASN A 64 -5.17 -11.75 15.33
CA ASN A 64 -4.64 -13.08 15.66
C ASN A 64 -5.60 -13.87 16.58
N LYS A 65 -5.24 -15.16 16.82
CA LYS A 65 -6.03 -16.08 17.62
C LYS A 65 -6.10 -15.69 19.10
N GLU A 66 -5.01 -15.17 19.65
CA GLU A 66 -4.89 -14.79 21.05
C GLU A 66 -5.87 -13.67 21.40
N MET A 67 -6.00 -12.68 20.52
CA MET A 67 -6.99 -11.60 20.68
C MET A 67 -8.41 -12.11 20.62
N ALA A 68 -8.68 -13.09 19.76
CA ALA A 68 -10.02 -13.73 19.69
C ALA A 68 -10.39 -14.41 21.01
N ILE A 69 -9.44 -15.12 21.65
CA ILE A 69 -9.63 -15.75 22.95
C ILE A 69 -9.83 -14.70 24.03
N GLU A 70 -8.98 -13.66 24.10
CA GLU A 70 -9.06 -12.58 25.09
C GLU A 70 -10.43 -11.87 25.04
N PHE A 71 -10.93 -11.59 23.82
CA PHE A 71 -12.26 -10.98 23.66
C PHE A 71 -13.38 -11.87 24.15
N ILE A 72 -13.36 -13.17 23.82
CA ILE A 72 -14.40 -14.11 24.24
C ILE A 72 -14.37 -14.32 25.76
N ASP A 73 -13.19 -14.37 26.37
CA ASP A 73 -13.04 -14.46 27.83
C ASP A 73 -13.62 -13.22 28.52
N ALA A 74 -13.38 -12.02 27.95
CA ALA A 74 -13.99 -10.78 28.42
C ALA A 74 -15.51 -10.82 28.28
N CYS A 75 -16.06 -11.33 27.17
CA CYS A 75 -17.50 -11.51 26.99
C CYS A 75 -18.10 -12.48 28.03
N ALA A 76 -17.43 -13.60 28.30
CA ALA A 76 -17.86 -14.56 29.31
C ALA A 76 -17.87 -13.96 30.74
N MET A 77 -16.86 -13.13 31.05
CA MET A 77 -16.81 -12.38 32.32
C MET A 77 -17.99 -11.40 32.41
N TRP A 78 -18.26 -10.61 31.36
CA TRP A 78 -19.33 -9.65 31.32
C TRP A 78 -20.72 -10.32 31.38
N ALA A 79 -20.89 -11.46 30.69
CA ALA A 79 -22.14 -12.25 30.77
C ALA A 79 -22.46 -12.66 32.21
N ARG A 80 -21.45 -13.11 32.95
CA ARG A 80 -21.60 -13.42 34.40
C ARG A 80 -21.88 -12.17 35.22
N ALA A 81 -21.15 -11.07 34.96
CA ALA A 81 -21.34 -9.82 35.69
C ALA A 81 -22.74 -9.21 35.47
N PHE A 82 -23.33 -9.39 34.30
CA PHE A 82 -24.69 -8.92 33.98
C PHE A 82 -25.75 -9.96 34.32
N ASP A 83 -25.42 -11.08 34.93
CA ASP A 83 -26.31 -12.21 35.22
C ASP A 83 -27.12 -12.65 33.99
N ARG A 84 -26.42 -12.80 32.88
CA ARG A 84 -27.01 -13.21 31.60
C ARG A 84 -26.84 -14.70 31.38
N ALA A 85 -27.95 -15.36 31.00
CA ALA A 85 -27.92 -16.76 30.64
C ALA A 85 -27.11 -16.95 29.32
N ALA A 86 -25.98 -17.60 29.41
CA ALA A 86 -25.11 -17.91 28.30
C ALA A 86 -24.61 -19.35 28.38
N SER A 87 -24.25 -19.92 27.23
CA SER A 87 -23.53 -21.20 27.17
C SER A 87 -22.11 -21.08 27.70
N THR A 88 -21.48 -22.22 27.94
CA THR A 88 -20.03 -22.28 28.04
C THR A 88 -19.41 -21.90 26.69
N ILE A 89 -18.16 -21.43 26.72
CA ILE A 89 -17.40 -21.13 25.50
C ILE A 89 -17.27 -22.44 24.71
N GLN A 90 -17.65 -22.38 23.45
CA GLN A 90 -17.53 -23.52 22.52
C GLN A 90 -16.49 -23.21 21.46
N GLU A 91 -15.58 -24.16 21.24
CA GLU A 91 -14.71 -24.14 20.08
C GLU A 91 -15.48 -24.78 18.91
N GLU A 92 -15.64 -24.02 17.83
CA GLU A 92 -16.27 -24.48 16.60
C GLU A 92 -15.25 -24.47 15.47
N VAL A 93 -15.25 -25.54 14.67
CA VAL A 93 -14.43 -25.63 13.46
C VAL A 93 -15.31 -25.27 12.25
N LEU A 94 -15.00 -24.18 11.61
CA LEU A 94 -15.60 -23.82 10.32
C LEU A 94 -14.79 -24.46 9.20
N LYS A 95 -15.46 -25.21 8.34
CA LYS A 95 -14.85 -25.75 7.11
C LYS A 95 -14.90 -24.68 6.03
N ASP A 96 -13.74 -24.22 5.60
CA ASP A 96 -13.56 -23.45 4.37
C ASP A 96 -12.88 -24.37 3.35
N GLU A 97 -13.12 -24.18 2.05
CA GLU A 97 -12.83 -25.15 0.96
C GLU A 97 -11.46 -25.85 1.05
N ASP A 98 -10.48 -25.33 1.80
CA ASP A 98 -9.14 -25.92 1.97
C ASP A 98 -8.56 -25.93 3.39
N LYS A 99 -9.21 -25.36 4.42
CA LYS A 99 -8.66 -25.29 5.80
C LYS A 99 -9.75 -25.24 6.86
N ASP A 100 -9.53 -26.02 7.93
CA ASP A 100 -10.33 -25.92 9.16
C ASP A 100 -10.01 -24.61 9.90
N ILE A 101 -11.03 -23.79 10.16
CA ILE A 101 -10.91 -22.50 10.86
C ILE A 101 -11.51 -22.64 12.25
N LEU A 102 -10.67 -22.51 13.27
CA LEU A 102 -11.11 -22.51 14.66
C LEU A 102 -11.83 -21.19 15.00
N THR A 103 -13.04 -21.28 15.57
CA THR A 103 -13.79 -20.15 16.08
C THR A 103 -14.20 -20.38 17.52
N PHE A 104 -14.35 -19.29 18.29
CA PHE A 104 -14.82 -19.34 19.67
C PHE A 104 -16.21 -18.69 19.73
N THR A 105 -17.21 -19.39 20.29
CA THR A 105 -18.59 -18.97 20.26
C THR A 105 -19.24 -19.04 21.66
N ILE A 106 -20.01 -18.02 22.00
CA ILE A 106 -20.91 -17.99 23.17
C ILE A 106 -22.33 -17.84 22.65
N HIS A 107 -23.25 -18.75 23.00
CA HIS A 107 -24.66 -18.69 22.70
C HIS A 107 -25.44 -18.12 23.90
N PHE A 108 -26.38 -17.24 23.63
CA PHE A 108 -27.27 -16.65 24.65
C PHE A 108 -28.69 -17.21 24.57
N SER A 109 -29.41 -17.16 25.69
CA SER A 109 -30.83 -17.58 25.76
C SER A 109 -31.75 -16.74 24.86
N SER A 110 -31.30 -15.56 24.42
CA SER A 110 -31.98 -14.73 23.43
C SER A 110 -32.06 -15.38 22.01
N GLY A 111 -31.30 -16.43 21.78
CA GLY A 111 -31.11 -17.07 20.46
C GLY A 111 -29.99 -16.47 19.65
N TYR A 112 -29.36 -15.39 20.12
CA TYR A 112 -28.18 -14.77 19.45
C TYR A 112 -26.87 -15.29 20.03
N LYS A 113 -25.78 -14.99 19.34
CA LYS A 113 -24.43 -15.43 19.72
C LYS A 113 -23.40 -14.33 19.57
N ILE A 114 -22.30 -14.46 20.30
CA ILE A 114 -21.04 -13.78 20.04
C ILE A 114 -20.07 -14.80 19.47
N GLN A 115 -19.42 -14.48 18.35
CA GLN A 115 -18.48 -15.37 17.71
C GLN A 115 -17.22 -14.62 17.31
N ALA A 116 -16.06 -15.09 17.76
CA ALA A 116 -14.77 -14.59 17.35
C ALA A 116 -14.29 -15.34 16.10
N LEU A 117 -13.87 -14.61 15.09
CA LEU A 117 -13.50 -15.08 13.76
C LEU A 117 -12.05 -14.71 13.47
N SER A 118 -11.37 -15.46 12.62
CA SER A 118 -10.09 -15.03 12.06
C SER A 118 -10.29 -13.91 11.02
N SER A 119 -9.25 -13.14 10.74
CA SER A 119 -9.27 -11.94 9.88
C SER A 119 -9.45 -12.22 8.37
N ARG A 120 -10.12 -13.32 8.02
CA ARG A 120 -10.42 -13.66 6.63
C ARG A 120 -11.76 -13.07 6.19
N PRO A 121 -11.84 -12.36 5.05
CA PRO A 121 -13.08 -11.75 4.55
C PRO A 121 -14.22 -12.75 4.33
N THR A 122 -13.89 -13.99 3.93
CA THR A 122 -14.85 -15.08 3.71
C THR A 122 -15.66 -15.42 4.95
N ASN A 123 -15.10 -15.23 6.15
CA ASN A 123 -15.73 -15.57 7.41
C ASN A 123 -16.95 -14.69 7.75
N LEU A 124 -17.06 -13.50 7.17
CA LEU A 124 -18.19 -12.60 7.37
C LEU A 124 -19.31 -12.78 6.34
N ARG A 125 -19.03 -13.40 5.19
CA ARG A 125 -20.02 -13.58 4.12
C ARG A 125 -21.16 -14.48 4.57
N GLY A 126 -22.40 -14.07 4.26
CA GLY A 126 -23.62 -14.82 4.59
C GLY A 126 -24.04 -14.74 6.07
N ARG A 127 -23.38 -13.94 6.90
CA ARG A 127 -23.74 -13.71 8.31
C ARG A 127 -24.61 -12.47 8.44
N GLN A 128 -25.27 -12.34 9.62
CA GLN A 128 -26.05 -11.15 9.99
C GLN A 128 -25.81 -10.84 11.45
N GLY A 129 -25.47 -9.59 11.76
CA GLY A 129 -25.17 -9.10 13.09
C GLY A 129 -24.09 -8.02 13.09
N ASN A 130 -23.86 -7.44 14.25
CA ASN A 130 -22.83 -6.42 14.44
C ASN A 130 -21.43 -7.01 14.25
N VAL A 131 -20.48 -6.19 13.78
CA VAL A 131 -19.09 -6.58 13.56
C VAL A 131 -18.17 -5.63 14.27
N THR A 132 -17.23 -6.16 15.05
CA THR A 132 -16.08 -5.43 15.59
C THR A 132 -14.81 -5.94 14.92
N ILE A 133 -14.06 -5.03 14.31
CA ILE A 133 -12.71 -5.27 13.77
C ILE A 133 -11.74 -4.60 14.75
N ASP A 134 -10.99 -5.39 15.49
CA ASP A 134 -10.06 -4.89 16.49
C ASP A 134 -8.61 -4.94 15.97
N GLU A 135 -7.82 -3.98 16.38
CA GLU A 135 -6.47 -3.68 15.85
C GLU A 135 -6.47 -3.57 14.32
N GLY A 136 -7.48 -2.82 13.80
CA GLY A 136 -7.77 -2.69 12.38
C GLY A 136 -6.57 -2.25 11.54
N ALA A 137 -5.72 -1.32 12.04
CA ALA A 137 -4.53 -0.87 11.35
C ALA A 137 -3.48 -1.98 11.15
N HIS A 138 -3.59 -3.10 11.88
CA HIS A 138 -2.64 -4.21 11.85
C HIS A 138 -3.14 -5.43 11.04
N HIS A 139 -4.32 -5.33 10.41
CA HIS A 139 -4.81 -6.37 9.51
C HIS A 139 -4.19 -6.24 8.12
N GLU A 140 -3.62 -7.32 7.59
CA GLU A 140 -3.06 -7.37 6.25
C GLU A 140 -4.09 -7.08 5.15
N GLN A 141 -5.36 -7.49 5.35
CA GLN A 141 -6.44 -7.36 4.39
C GLN A 141 -7.61 -6.52 4.94
N LEU A 142 -7.30 -5.40 5.62
CA LEU A 142 -8.33 -4.56 6.23
C LEU A 142 -9.42 -4.14 5.22
N ALA A 143 -9.05 -3.77 4.01
CA ALA A 143 -9.99 -3.32 2.99
C ALA A 143 -11.05 -4.39 2.65
N GLU A 144 -10.62 -5.64 2.49
CA GLU A 144 -11.50 -6.76 2.15
C GLU A 144 -12.40 -7.17 3.33
N VAL A 145 -11.82 -7.21 4.55
CA VAL A 145 -12.58 -7.47 5.79
C VAL A 145 -13.63 -6.39 6.00
N LEU A 146 -13.26 -5.13 5.82
CA LEU A 146 -14.17 -4.00 5.96
C LEU A 146 -15.28 -4.02 4.90
N LYS A 147 -14.95 -4.33 3.65
CA LYS A 147 -15.93 -4.49 2.56
C LYS A 147 -16.97 -5.57 2.90
N ALA A 148 -16.54 -6.70 3.46
CA ALA A 148 -17.42 -7.76 3.89
C ALA A 148 -18.28 -7.33 5.09
N ALA A 149 -17.72 -6.62 6.07
CA ALA A 149 -18.45 -6.11 7.23
C ALA A 149 -19.49 -5.05 6.85
N LEU A 150 -19.13 -4.10 5.96
CA LEU A 150 -20.04 -3.05 5.50
C LEU A 150 -21.25 -3.59 4.73
N ALA A 151 -21.15 -4.74 4.08
CA ALA A 151 -22.30 -5.36 3.43
C ALA A 151 -23.41 -5.75 4.43
N LEU A 152 -23.07 -6.00 5.71
CA LEU A 152 -24.03 -6.36 6.73
C LEU A 152 -24.88 -5.14 7.20
N THR A 153 -24.36 -3.93 7.02
CA THR A 153 -25.07 -2.70 7.41
C THR A 153 -26.37 -2.47 6.62
N MET A 154 -26.49 -3.06 5.41
CA MET A 154 -27.74 -3.01 4.63
C MET A 154 -28.95 -3.54 5.38
N TRP A 155 -28.74 -4.36 6.40
CA TRP A 155 -29.78 -4.94 7.25
C TRP A 155 -29.75 -4.41 8.70
N GLY A 156 -29.13 -3.22 8.89
CA GLY A 156 -29.09 -2.54 10.18
C GLY A 156 -28.01 -3.05 11.14
N ALA A 157 -27.04 -3.83 10.65
CA ALA A 157 -25.87 -4.18 11.46
C ALA A 157 -24.96 -2.97 11.66
N LYS A 158 -24.23 -2.95 12.78
CA LYS A 158 -23.28 -1.90 13.13
C LYS A 158 -21.87 -2.41 12.95
N VAL A 159 -20.98 -1.55 12.42
CA VAL A 159 -19.56 -1.86 12.26
C VAL A 159 -18.72 -0.95 13.15
N ARG A 160 -17.85 -1.57 13.92
CA ARG A 160 -16.92 -0.92 14.84
C ARG A 160 -15.50 -1.25 14.42
N LEU A 161 -14.67 -0.24 14.28
CA LEU A 161 -13.27 -0.37 13.93
C LEU A 161 -12.42 0.26 15.05
N ILE A 162 -11.59 -0.54 15.71
CA ILE A 162 -10.80 -0.12 16.86
C ILE A 162 -9.34 -0.39 16.57
N SER A 163 -8.43 0.58 16.75
CA SER A 163 -6.99 0.34 16.61
C SER A 163 -6.13 1.44 17.24
N THR A 164 -4.86 1.13 17.53
CA THR A 164 -3.76 2.09 17.46
C THR A 164 -3.45 2.38 16.00
N HIS A 165 -2.66 3.44 15.72
CA HIS A 165 -2.18 3.69 14.36
C HIS A 165 -1.06 2.72 13.97
N ASN A 166 -0.84 2.57 12.66
CA ASN A 166 0.26 1.81 12.06
C ASN A 166 0.67 2.50 10.74
N GLY A 167 1.26 3.68 10.86
CA GLY A 167 1.67 4.53 9.75
C GLY A 167 0.57 5.47 9.23
N ALA A 168 1.00 6.62 8.71
CA ALA A 168 0.11 7.66 8.19
C ALA A 168 -0.64 7.23 6.92
N GLU A 169 -0.02 6.37 6.11
CA GLU A 169 -0.56 5.87 4.83
C GLU A 169 -1.43 4.62 4.99
N ASN A 170 -1.76 4.24 6.23
CA ASN A 170 -2.60 3.08 6.50
C ASN A 170 -4.08 3.40 6.24
N LEU A 171 -4.83 2.45 5.67
CA LEU A 171 -6.27 2.60 5.40
C LEU A 171 -7.07 3.04 6.64
N PHE A 172 -6.68 2.57 7.83
CA PHE A 172 -7.31 2.98 9.09
C PHE A 172 -7.20 4.49 9.30
N ASN A 173 -6.02 5.06 9.09
CA ASN A 173 -5.81 6.51 9.18
C ASN A 173 -6.56 7.27 8.06
N GLU A 174 -6.55 6.75 6.82
CA GLU A 174 -7.31 7.34 5.71
C GLU A 174 -8.80 7.45 6.03
N LEU A 175 -9.40 6.39 6.58
CA LEU A 175 -10.81 6.40 7.00
C LEU A 175 -11.11 7.45 8.06
N ILE A 176 -10.20 7.65 9.01
CA ILE A 176 -10.33 8.68 10.05
C ILE A 176 -10.27 10.08 9.42
N GLN A 177 -9.27 10.34 8.57
CA GLN A 177 -9.12 11.63 7.91
C GLN A 177 -10.31 11.94 7.00
N ASP A 178 -10.75 10.98 6.19
CA ASP A 178 -11.92 11.14 5.31
C ASP A 178 -13.21 11.35 6.12
N SER A 179 -13.36 10.72 7.28
CA SER A 179 -14.51 10.92 8.16
C SER A 179 -14.51 12.32 8.78
N ARG A 180 -13.35 12.80 9.23
CA ARG A 180 -13.16 14.17 9.72
C ARG A 180 -13.42 15.22 8.64
N ALA A 181 -13.08 14.91 7.39
CA ALA A 181 -13.36 15.76 6.23
C ALA A 181 -14.81 15.65 5.72
N GLY A 182 -15.68 14.84 6.34
CA GLY A 182 -17.06 14.65 5.93
C GLY A 182 -17.25 13.76 4.68
N LYS A 183 -16.20 13.13 4.17
CA LYS A 183 -16.26 12.23 3.02
C LYS A 183 -16.77 10.83 3.38
N LYS A 184 -16.60 10.42 4.64
CA LYS A 184 -17.09 9.16 5.21
C LYS A 184 -17.97 9.45 6.40
N ARG A 185 -18.85 8.49 6.79
CA ARG A 185 -19.86 8.67 7.83
C ARG A 185 -19.54 7.98 9.16
N TYR A 186 -18.26 7.69 9.43
CA TYR A 186 -17.88 7.12 10.71
C TYR A 186 -17.96 8.17 11.81
N SER A 187 -18.55 7.81 12.96
CA SER A 187 -18.33 8.51 14.21
C SER A 187 -16.91 8.21 14.69
N VAL A 188 -16.10 9.25 14.85
CA VAL A 188 -14.68 9.11 15.18
C VAL A 188 -14.44 9.40 16.65
N HIS A 189 -13.99 8.39 17.39
CA HIS A 189 -13.54 8.50 18.77
C HIS A 189 -12.01 8.58 18.80
N ARG A 190 -11.46 9.58 19.47
CA ARG A 190 -10.04 9.72 19.69
C ARG A 190 -9.73 9.67 21.18
N LEU A 191 -8.74 8.88 21.57
CA LEU A 191 -8.32 8.75 22.95
C LEU A 191 -6.80 8.64 23.04
N THR A 192 -6.14 9.72 23.47
CA THR A 192 -4.71 9.70 23.79
C THR A 192 -4.46 9.15 25.20
N LEU A 193 -3.21 8.88 25.53
CA LEU A 193 -2.81 8.48 26.87
C LEU A 193 -3.19 9.55 27.92
N ASP A 194 -3.03 10.83 27.58
CA ASP A 194 -3.35 11.93 28.47
C ASP A 194 -4.87 12.01 28.70
N ASP A 195 -5.68 11.94 27.64
CA ASP A 195 -7.16 11.91 27.75
C ASP A 195 -7.62 10.73 28.61
N ALA A 196 -7.01 9.56 28.43
CA ALA A 196 -7.35 8.37 29.21
C ALA A 196 -7.01 8.52 30.70
N CYS A 197 -5.85 9.12 31.01
CA CYS A 197 -5.43 9.39 32.39
C CYS A 197 -6.33 10.45 33.06
N GLU A 198 -6.68 11.53 32.37
CA GLU A 198 -7.63 12.53 32.84
C GLU A 198 -8.99 11.90 33.17
N GLN A 199 -9.41 10.90 32.38
CA GLN A 199 -10.64 10.15 32.61
C GLN A 199 -10.49 8.95 33.56
N GLY A 200 -9.34 8.83 34.24
CA GLY A 200 -9.14 7.94 35.37
C GLY A 200 -8.45 6.61 35.06
N LEU A 201 -7.79 6.45 33.90
CA LEU A 201 -7.10 5.20 33.53
C LEU A 201 -6.05 4.82 34.59
N TYR A 202 -5.12 5.72 34.93
CA TYR A 202 -4.07 5.37 35.87
C TYR A 202 -4.60 5.15 37.30
N LYS A 203 -5.65 5.88 37.71
CA LYS A 203 -6.33 5.63 38.99
C LYS A 203 -6.89 4.20 39.02
N ARG A 204 -7.50 3.75 37.93
CA ARG A 204 -8.02 2.39 37.80
C ARG A 204 -6.89 1.36 37.84
N ILE A 205 -5.76 1.61 37.18
CA ILE A 205 -4.58 0.73 37.24
C ILE A 205 -4.07 0.62 38.66
N CYS A 206 -3.96 1.73 39.40
CA CYS A 206 -3.56 1.73 40.79
C CYS A 206 -4.54 0.91 41.67
N GLN A 207 -5.84 1.11 41.49
CA GLN A 207 -6.89 0.36 42.18
C GLN A 207 -6.76 -1.15 41.97
N VAL A 208 -6.64 -1.58 40.70
CA VAL A 208 -6.50 -3.01 40.36
C VAL A 208 -5.21 -3.61 40.93
N ARG A 209 -4.15 -2.83 41.00
CA ARG A 209 -2.84 -3.26 41.55
C ARG A 209 -2.70 -3.07 43.07
N GLY A 210 -3.74 -2.61 43.76
CA GLY A 210 -3.71 -2.33 45.19
C GLY A 210 -2.70 -1.22 45.59
N LYS A 211 -2.47 -0.24 44.70
CA LYS A 211 -1.58 0.91 44.93
C LYS A 211 -2.38 2.19 45.18
N GLU A 212 -1.81 3.09 45.94
CA GLU A 212 -2.35 4.44 46.08
C GLU A 212 -2.03 5.27 44.83
N TRP A 213 -3.01 6.04 44.36
CA TRP A 213 -2.83 6.97 43.25
C TRP A 213 -2.25 8.29 43.77
N SER A 214 -1.31 8.85 43.02
CA SER A 214 -0.88 10.24 43.15
C SER A 214 -0.57 10.83 41.78
N LEU A 215 -0.70 12.14 41.63
CA LEU A 215 -0.39 12.84 40.40
C LEU A 215 1.09 12.67 40.00
N GLU A 216 1.98 12.65 40.98
CA GLU A 216 3.41 12.42 40.79
C GLU A 216 3.69 11.03 40.24
N ALA A 217 3.05 10.00 40.80
CA ALA A 217 3.18 8.62 40.33
C ALA A 217 2.62 8.45 38.91
N GLU A 218 1.52 9.15 38.58
CA GLU A 218 0.97 9.14 37.22
C GLU A 218 1.91 9.76 36.19
N LYS A 219 2.49 10.92 36.51
CA LYS A 219 3.49 11.57 35.65
C LYS A 219 4.70 10.68 35.44
N GLN A 220 5.26 10.13 36.49
CA GLN A 220 6.42 9.23 36.39
C GLN A 220 6.10 7.98 35.59
N TRP A 221 4.90 7.41 35.76
CA TRP A 221 4.46 6.26 35.00
C TRP A 221 4.35 6.57 33.50
N LYS A 222 3.76 7.72 33.10
CA LYS A 222 3.70 8.17 31.71
C LYS A 222 5.10 8.39 31.14
N GLU A 223 5.98 9.06 31.86
CA GLU A 223 7.37 9.28 31.41
C GLU A 223 8.12 7.96 31.18
N ASN A 224 7.92 6.98 32.05
CA ASN A 224 8.55 5.68 31.91
C ASN A 224 8.02 4.96 30.66
N LEU A 225 6.69 4.96 30.40
CA LEU A 225 6.12 4.39 29.18
C LEU A 225 6.75 4.99 27.92
N LEU A 226 6.95 6.32 27.91
CA LEU A 226 7.53 6.99 26.74
C LEU A 226 9.03 6.68 26.59
N LYS A 227 9.76 6.53 27.70
CA LYS A 227 11.20 6.17 27.68
C LYS A 227 11.43 4.71 27.29
N ASP A 228 10.49 3.82 27.61
CA ASP A 228 10.58 2.39 27.30
C ASP A 228 10.28 2.11 25.81
N THR A 229 9.77 3.10 25.06
CA THR A 229 9.49 2.97 23.63
C THR A 229 10.78 3.17 22.81
N ALA A 230 10.95 2.38 21.74
CA ALA A 230 12.19 2.37 20.96
C ALA A 230 12.52 3.73 20.32
N THR A 231 11.50 4.47 19.83
CA THR A 231 11.66 5.81 19.27
C THR A 231 10.56 6.74 19.79
N ARG A 232 10.78 8.05 19.66
CA ARG A 232 9.75 9.05 20.00
C ARG A 232 8.53 8.92 19.07
N GLU A 233 8.75 8.62 17.81
CA GLU A 233 7.71 8.41 16.81
C GLU A 233 6.85 7.20 17.18
N ASP A 234 7.45 6.10 17.67
CA ASP A 234 6.71 4.95 18.21
C ASP A 234 5.82 5.35 19.37
N ALA A 235 6.35 6.13 20.31
CA ALA A 235 5.60 6.60 21.46
C ALA A 235 4.41 7.49 21.03
N MET A 236 4.60 8.37 20.06
CA MET A 236 3.54 9.24 19.54
C MET A 236 2.46 8.44 18.82
N GLU A 237 2.82 7.41 18.08
CA GLU A 237 1.87 6.54 17.39
C GLU A 237 1.07 5.66 18.36
N GLU A 238 1.74 4.99 19.28
CA GLU A 238 1.15 4.03 20.21
C GLU A 238 0.30 4.68 21.30
N TYR A 239 0.69 5.88 21.77
CA TYR A 239 0.08 6.51 22.95
C TYR A 239 -0.67 7.80 22.66
N TYR A 240 -0.36 8.51 21.57
CA TYR A 240 -0.92 9.84 21.31
C TYR A 240 -1.75 9.93 20.03
N CYS A 241 -2.01 8.82 19.36
CA CYS A 241 -2.77 8.76 18.11
C CYS A 241 -2.18 9.70 17.03
N VAL A 242 -0.84 9.74 16.94
CA VAL A 242 -0.13 10.46 15.89
C VAL A 242 0.56 9.43 15.01
N PRO A 243 0.00 9.12 13.83
CA PRO A 243 0.58 8.12 12.96
C PRO A 243 1.96 8.54 12.48
N LYS A 244 2.88 7.59 12.41
CA LYS A 244 4.23 7.85 11.90
C LYS A 244 4.20 8.28 10.45
N SER A 245 4.92 9.34 10.16
CA SER A 245 5.29 9.69 8.79
C SER A 245 6.58 8.95 8.47
N GLY A 246 6.51 7.81 7.76
CA GLY A 246 7.75 7.11 7.37
C GLY A 246 7.81 5.59 7.54
N GLY A 247 6.74 4.92 7.99
CA GLY A 247 6.55 3.46 7.82
C GLY A 247 5.61 3.15 6.65
N GLY A 248 5.14 4.16 5.96
CA GLY A 248 4.24 4.11 4.83
C GLY A 248 4.94 4.08 3.48
N ALA A 249 4.16 4.28 2.43
CA ALA A 249 4.64 4.31 1.07
C ALA A 249 5.83 5.27 0.89
N TYR A 250 6.85 4.83 0.16
CA TYR A 250 8.05 5.61 -0.11
C TYR A 250 7.74 6.93 -0.84
N ILE A 251 6.72 6.92 -1.70
CA ILE A 251 6.15 8.09 -2.36
C ILE A 251 4.72 8.26 -1.84
N SER A 252 4.40 9.43 -1.29
CA SER A 252 3.08 9.67 -0.70
C SER A 252 1.98 9.72 -1.77
N ARG A 253 0.76 9.33 -1.39
CA ARG A 253 -0.42 9.37 -2.27
C ARG A 253 -0.61 10.75 -2.89
N ALA A 254 -0.48 11.81 -2.10
CA ALA A 254 -0.66 13.18 -2.57
C ALA A 254 0.34 13.56 -3.67
N LEU A 255 1.61 13.12 -3.55
CA LEU A 255 2.63 13.35 -4.57
C LEU A 255 2.33 12.56 -5.85
N ILE A 256 1.90 11.30 -5.73
CA ILE A 256 1.53 10.48 -6.89
C ILE A 256 0.34 11.09 -7.62
N GLU A 257 -0.76 11.39 -6.91
CA GLU A 257 -1.97 11.99 -7.50
C GLU A 257 -1.71 13.34 -8.16
N ALA A 258 -0.79 14.15 -7.62
CA ALA A 258 -0.38 15.42 -8.20
C ALA A 258 0.35 15.28 -9.54
N ARG A 259 0.89 14.10 -9.86
CA ARG A 259 1.61 13.80 -11.12
C ARG A 259 0.78 12.95 -12.08
N MET A 260 -0.43 12.59 -11.70
CA MET A 260 -1.34 11.83 -12.53
C MET A 260 -2.04 12.71 -13.56
N VAL A 261 -1.97 12.29 -14.82
CA VAL A 261 -2.63 12.92 -15.97
C VAL A 261 -3.54 11.92 -16.68
N GLU A 262 -4.49 12.42 -17.45
CA GLU A 262 -5.32 11.55 -18.29
C GLU A 262 -4.47 10.92 -19.40
N ALA A 263 -4.15 9.64 -19.22
CA ALA A 263 -3.40 8.82 -20.17
C ALA A 263 -3.86 7.36 -20.08
N PRO A 264 -3.91 6.62 -21.18
CA PRO A 264 -4.46 5.27 -21.19
C PRO A 264 -3.53 4.24 -20.57
N VAL A 265 -4.13 3.20 -19.98
CA VAL A 265 -3.46 1.94 -19.61
C VAL A 265 -4.05 0.84 -20.47
N ALA A 266 -3.27 0.33 -21.41
CA ALA A 266 -3.67 -0.76 -22.32
C ALA A 266 -3.44 -2.10 -21.62
N ARG A 267 -4.51 -2.88 -21.44
CA ARG A 267 -4.48 -4.15 -20.71
C ARG A 267 -4.82 -5.31 -21.62
N TYR A 268 -4.03 -6.39 -21.53
CA TYR A 268 -4.32 -7.67 -22.16
C TYR A 268 -4.17 -8.78 -21.13
N GLU A 269 -5.19 -9.64 -21.05
CA GLU A 269 -5.18 -10.82 -20.18
C GLU A 269 -5.32 -12.08 -21.00
N GLY A 270 -4.27 -12.91 -21.01
CA GLY A 270 -4.26 -14.20 -21.69
C GLY A 270 -5.15 -15.21 -20.97
N THR A 271 -6.18 -15.69 -21.67
CA THR A 271 -7.05 -16.75 -21.14
C THR A 271 -6.35 -18.11 -21.15
N THR A 272 -6.89 -19.08 -20.39
CA THR A 272 -6.41 -20.47 -20.45
C THR A 272 -6.50 -21.04 -21.86
N GLU A 273 -7.54 -20.67 -22.63
CA GLU A 273 -7.72 -21.09 -24.01
C GLU A 273 -6.65 -20.49 -24.92
N PHE A 274 -6.38 -19.17 -24.82
CA PHE A 274 -5.30 -18.49 -25.54
C PHE A 274 -3.96 -19.18 -25.31
N ASN A 275 -3.64 -19.52 -24.06
CA ASN A 275 -2.39 -20.16 -23.70
C ASN A 275 -2.27 -21.60 -24.26
N ALA A 276 -3.40 -22.26 -24.50
CA ALA A 276 -3.44 -23.60 -25.12
C ALA A 276 -3.33 -23.58 -26.66
N TRP A 277 -3.49 -22.42 -27.30
CA TRP A 277 -3.38 -22.31 -28.75
C TRP A 277 -1.96 -22.56 -29.24
N PRO A 278 -1.82 -23.05 -30.51
CA PRO A 278 -0.55 -23.07 -31.21
C PRO A 278 0.05 -21.67 -31.32
N GLU A 279 1.38 -21.58 -31.29
CA GLU A 279 2.12 -20.30 -31.26
C GLU A 279 1.71 -19.35 -32.40
N HIS A 280 1.51 -19.85 -33.64
CA HIS A 280 1.16 -19.00 -34.76
C HIS A 280 -0.22 -18.32 -34.58
N LEU A 281 -1.17 -18.98 -33.89
CA LEU A 281 -2.47 -18.37 -33.56
C LEU A 281 -2.33 -17.31 -32.47
N ARG A 282 -1.54 -17.58 -31.44
CA ARG A 282 -1.26 -16.60 -30.44
C ARG A 282 -0.56 -15.35 -30.98
N ASN A 283 0.38 -15.58 -31.94
CA ASN A 283 1.08 -14.48 -32.61
C ASN A 283 0.12 -13.65 -33.49
N ALA A 284 -0.87 -14.27 -34.12
CA ALA A 284 -1.88 -13.56 -34.89
C ALA A 284 -2.77 -12.71 -33.98
N GLU A 285 -3.31 -13.28 -32.91
CA GLU A 285 -4.14 -12.59 -31.93
C GLU A 285 -3.38 -11.37 -31.29
N MET A 286 -2.14 -11.58 -30.88
CA MET A 286 -1.34 -10.48 -30.33
C MET A 286 -1.05 -9.40 -31.36
N ARG A 287 -0.89 -9.74 -32.63
CA ARG A 287 -0.74 -8.75 -33.70
C ARG A 287 -2.01 -7.93 -33.85
N ASP A 288 -3.16 -8.58 -33.91
CA ASP A 288 -4.46 -7.92 -34.07
C ASP A 288 -4.74 -7.00 -32.87
N TRP A 289 -4.39 -7.45 -31.66
CA TRP A 289 -4.47 -6.60 -30.46
C TRP A 289 -3.51 -5.41 -30.54
N CYS A 290 -2.25 -5.60 -30.93
CA CYS A 290 -1.30 -4.52 -31.10
C CYS A 290 -1.78 -3.49 -32.14
N GLU A 291 -2.35 -3.95 -33.27
CA GLU A 291 -2.85 -3.07 -34.33
C GLU A 291 -4.11 -2.30 -33.90
N SER A 292 -5.00 -2.95 -33.16
CA SER A 292 -6.26 -2.34 -32.72
C SER A 292 -6.11 -1.43 -31.51
N VAL A 293 -5.25 -1.77 -30.54
CA VAL A 293 -5.12 -1.07 -29.26
C VAL A 293 -3.87 -0.21 -29.20
N LEU A 294 -2.68 -0.76 -29.52
CA LEU A 294 -1.42 -0.05 -29.34
C LEU A 294 -1.09 0.90 -30.50
N LEU A 295 -1.39 0.52 -31.73
CA LEU A 295 -1.07 1.35 -32.89
C LEU A 295 -1.68 2.77 -32.83
N PRO A 296 -2.94 2.97 -32.42
CA PRO A 296 -3.50 4.31 -32.23
C PRO A 296 -2.73 5.13 -31.18
N LEU A 297 -2.29 4.49 -30.07
CA LEU A 297 -1.53 5.16 -29.02
C LEU A 297 -0.14 5.56 -29.52
N LEU A 298 0.54 4.66 -30.23
CA LEU A 298 1.86 4.91 -30.81
C LEU A 298 1.81 6.01 -31.89
N LYS A 299 0.76 6.05 -32.70
CA LYS A 299 0.56 7.12 -33.70
C LYS A 299 0.25 8.49 -33.10
N ALA A 300 -0.24 8.54 -31.86
CA ALA A 300 -0.53 9.77 -31.13
C ALA A 300 0.72 10.38 -30.45
N LEU A 301 1.86 9.65 -30.46
CA LEU A 301 3.10 10.15 -29.90
C LEU A 301 3.65 11.33 -30.72
N ASP A 302 4.25 12.30 -30.02
CA ASP A 302 4.93 13.42 -30.66
C ASP A 302 6.24 12.94 -31.30
N PRO A 303 6.39 13.03 -32.62
CA PRO A 303 7.57 12.53 -33.32
C PRO A 303 8.83 13.37 -33.04
N ASP A 304 8.69 14.58 -32.53
CA ASP A 304 9.83 15.47 -32.24
C ASP A 304 10.43 15.23 -30.85
N LEU A 305 9.77 14.42 -30.00
CA LEU A 305 10.26 14.05 -28.68
C LEU A 305 11.12 12.79 -28.72
N ARG A 306 12.08 12.74 -27.81
CA ARG A 306 12.83 11.50 -27.55
C ARG A 306 12.03 10.62 -26.62
N HIS A 307 12.13 9.30 -26.84
CA HIS A 307 11.47 8.31 -26.03
C HIS A 307 12.48 7.33 -25.44
N CYS A 308 12.15 6.84 -24.26
CA CYS A 308 12.76 5.67 -23.65
C CYS A 308 11.65 4.75 -23.14
N PHE A 309 12.00 3.60 -22.63
CA PHE A 309 11.03 2.71 -21.98
C PHE A 309 11.64 1.95 -20.81
N GLY A 310 10.77 1.47 -19.92
CA GLY A 310 11.10 0.52 -18.87
C GLY A 310 10.18 -0.67 -18.94
N GLU A 311 10.67 -1.84 -18.58
CA GLU A 311 9.87 -3.05 -18.51
C GLU A 311 10.14 -3.80 -17.22
N ASP A 312 9.06 -4.16 -16.53
CA ASP A 312 9.05 -5.12 -15.44
C ASP A 312 8.36 -6.40 -15.89
N PHE A 313 9.08 -7.52 -15.79
CA PHE A 313 8.69 -8.78 -16.38
C PHE A 313 7.95 -9.69 -15.39
N GLY A 314 6.73 -10.12 -15.75
CA GLY A 314 5.96 -11.13 -15.04
C GLY A 314 5.52 -12.29 -15.92
N ARG A 315 5.28 -13.49 -15.36
CA ARG A 315 4.76 -14.63 -16.13
C ARG A 315 3.47 -15.20 -15.55
N SER A 316 3.56 -16.12 -14.63
CA SER A 316 2.38 -16.82 -14.09
C SER A 316 1.94 -16.21 -12.78
N GLY A 317 0.82 -15.48 -12.81
CA GLY A 317 0.29 -14.77 -11.64
C GLY A 317 0.87 -13.37 -11.45
N ASP A 318 1.99 -13.04 -12.07
CA ASP A 318 2.58 -11.70 -12.05
C ASP A 318 2.25 -10.93 -13.33
N LEU A 319 2.31 -9.62 -13.26
CA LEU A 319 1.98 -8.71 -14.35
C LEU A 319 3.26 -8.27 -15.05
N THR A 320 3.28 -8.32 -16.38
CA THR A 320 4.32 -7.62 -17.15
C THR A 320 3.85 -6.22 -17.45
N VAL A 321 4.68 -5.23 -17.14
CA VAL A 321 4.39 -3.82 -17.43
C VAL A 321 5.46 -3.23 -18.32
N ILE A 322 5.02 -2.61 -19.43
CA ILE A 322 5.88 -1.83 -20.32
C ILE A 322 5.48 -0.37 -20.20
N ALA A 323 6.44 0.49 -19.87
CA ALA A 323 6.25 1.93 -19.64
C ALA A 323 7.03 2.75 -20.67
N PRO A 324 6.47 3.08 -21.83
CA PRO A 324 7.03 4.10 -22.71
C PRO A 324 7.05 5.47 -22.02
N MET A 325 8.11 6.24 -22.21
CA MET A 325 8.32 7.53 -21.58
C MET A 325 8.90 8.53 -22.57
N ALA A 326 8.21 9.63 -22.77
CA ALA A 326 8.68 10.76 -23.58
C ALA A 326 9.47 11.74 -22.71
N ILE A 327 10.52 12.32 -23.28
CA ILE A 327 11.33 13.37 -22.65
C ILE A 327 10.95 14.70 -23.33
N THR A 328 10.25 15.57 -22.61
CA THR A 328 9.84 16.88 -23.15
C THR A 328 11.00 17.86 -23.25
N GLN A 329 10.81 18.95 -23.97
CA GLN A 329 11.82 20.01 -24.09
C GLN A 329 12.19 20.66 -22.75
N GLN A 330 11.27 20.64 -21.76
CA GLN A 330 11.53 21.09 -20.38
C GLN A 330 12.18 19.99 -19.51
N LEU A 331 12.61 18.90 -20.12
CA LEU A 331 13.17 17.73 -19.44
C LEU A 331 12.20 17.02 -18.47
N LYS A 332 10.90 17.28 -18.59
CA LYS A 332 9.87 16.53 -17.88
C LYS A 332 9.65 15.17 -18.55
N ARG A 333 9.53 14.13 -17.76
CA ARG A 333 9.28 12.75 -18.20
C ARG A 333 7.77 12.53 -18.24
N ARG A 334 7.22 12.23 -19.40
CA ARG A 334 5.79 11.96 -19.56
C ARG A 334 5.58 10.53 -20.02
N VAL A 335 4.75 9.80 -19.30
CA VAL A 335 4.30 8.47 -19.69
C VAL A 335 3.02 8.60 -20.51
N PRO A 336 3.08 8.48 -21.85
CA PRO A 336 1.93 8.72 -22.70
C PRO A 336 0.88 7.62 -22.60
N PHE A 337 1.27 6.41 -22.27
CA PHE A 337 0.43 5.26 -21.97
C PHE A 337 1.24 4.19 -21.23
N LEU A 338 0.56 3.26 -20.55
CA LEU A 338 1.14 2.03 -20.02
C LEU A 338 0.57 0.81 -20.72
N VAL A 339 1.34 -0.27 -20.74
CA VAL A 339 0.88 -1.58 -21.22
C VAL A 339 1.02 -2.59 -20.12
N GLU A 340 -0.06 -3.29 -19.81
CA GLU A 340 -0.10 -4.35 -18.81
C GLU A 340 -0.50 -5.67 -19.47
N LEU A 341 0.34 -6.69 -19.33
CA LEU A 341 0.13 -8.02 -19.88
C LEU A 341 0.05 -9.03 -18.73
N ARG A 342 -1.07 -9.74 -18.63
CA ARG A 342 -1.29 -10.78 -17.62
C ARG A 342 -1.43 -12.14 -18.28
N ASN A 343 -0.78 -13.16 -17.72
CA ASN A 343 -0.83 -14.54 -18.23
C ASN A 343 -0.49 -14.67 -19.73
N VAL A 344 0.45 -13.87 -20.21
CA VAL A 344 0.89 -13.88 -21.62
C VAL A 344 2.21 -14.66 -21.72
N PRO A 345 2.34 -15.63 -22.68
CA PRO A 345 3.60 -16.36 -22.87
C PRO A 345 4.76 -15.45 -23.35
N PHE A 346 6.00 -15.83 -23.05
CA PHE A 346 7.22 -15.05 -23.34
C PHE A 346 7.31 -14.51 -24.77
N LYS A 347 7.05 -15.36 -25.76
CA LYS A 347 7.14 -14.95 -27.18
C LYS A 347 6.12 -13.90 -27.58
N GLN A 348 4.94 -13.92 -26.95
CA GLN A 348 3.93 -12.91 -27.20
C GLN A 348 4.26 -11.61 -26.44
N GLN A 349 4.89 -11.69 -25.28
CA GLN A 349 5.41 -10.50 -24.59
C GLN A 349 6.55 -9.84 -25.39
N GLU A 350 7.48 -10.62 -25.92
CA GLU A 350 8.54 -10.17 -26.83
C GLU A 350 7.93 -9.48 -28.07
N GLN A 351 6.92 -10.10 -28.69
CA GLN A 351 6.22 -9.53 -29.83
C GLN A 351 5.62 -8.15 -29.50
N VAL A 352 4.98 -7.99 -28.33
CA VAL A 352 4.39 -6.73 -27.89
C VAL A 352 5.48 -5.70 -27.61
N LEU A 353 6.53 -6.08 -26.91
CA LEU A 353 7.65 -5.19 -26.61
C LEU A 353 8.27 -4.66 -27.89
N PHE A 354 8.64 -5.53 -28.83
CA PHE A 354 9.24 -5.14 -30.09
C PHE A 354 8.30 -4.32 -30.97
N TYR A 355 7.00 -4.66 -30.96
CA TYR A 355 5.99 -3.85 -31.67
C TYR A 355 5.96 -2.40 -31.18
N ILE A 356 6.12 -2.18 -29.86
CA ILE A 356 6.18 -0.85 -29.23
C ILE A 356 7.52 -0.18 -29.59
N VAL A 357 8.63 -0.84 -29.31
CA VAL A 357 9.99 -0.27 -29.44
C VAL A 357 10.29 0.14 -30.88
N ASP A 358 9.90 -0.65 -31.88
CA ASP A 358 10.05 -0.33 -33.31
C ASP A 358 9.31 0.94 -33.74
N ARG A 359 8.31 1.36 -32.95
CA ARG A 359 7.43 2.49 -33.29
C ARG A 359 7.56 3.68 -32.36
N LEU A 360 8.45 3.60 -31.35
CA LEU A 360 8.74 4.74 -30.48
C LEU A 360 9.57 5.78 -31.27
N PRO A 361 9.04 7.01 -31.47
CA PRO A 361 9.79 8.06 -32.14
C PRO A 361 11.05 8.41 -31.35
N GLY A 362 12.18 8.63 -32.03
CA GLY A 362 13.40 9.06 -31.39
C GLY A 362 13.82 8.20 -30.20
N LEU A 363 13.72 6.86 -30.34
CA LEU A 363 14.13 5.93 -29.28
C LEU A 363 15.58 6.20 -28.84
N GLN A 364 15.73 6.56 -27.56
CA GLN A 364 17.02 6.86 -26.96
C GLN A 364 17.60 5.63 -26.25
N SER A 365 16.79 4.99 -25.39
CA SER A 365 17.24 3.88 -24.53
C SER A 365 16.05 3.08 -23.99
N GLY A 366 16.35 1.91 -23.46
CA GLY A 366 15.40 1.08 -22.72
C GLY A 366 16.09 0.36 -21.56
N ALA A 367 15.36 0.09 -20.51
CA ALA A 367 15.83 -0.70 -19.37
C ALA A 367 14.82 -1.78 -19.01
N LEU A 368 15.28 -3.03 -18.91
CA LEU A 368 14.46 -4.19 -18.62
C LEU A 368 14.93 -4.86 -17.32
N ASP A 369 13.99 -5.34 -16.49
CA ASP A 369 14.34 -6.21 -15.37
C ASP A 369 14.92 -7.54 -15.88
N ALA A 370 16.19 -7.77 -15.60
CA ALA A 370 16.92 -8.97 -16.02
C ALA A 370 17.00 -10.02 -14.91
N ARG A 371 16.17 -9.96 -13.89
CA ARG A 371 16.14 -10.99 -12.83
C ARG A 371 15.33 -12.19 -13.28
N GLY A 372 15.80 -13.38 -12.89
CA GLY A 372 15.07 -14.63 -13.13
C GLY A 372 14.68 -14.84 -14.59
N ASN A 373 13.38 -14.98 -14.85
CA ASN A 373 12.87 -15.23 -16.21
C ASN A 373 12.92 -13.99 -17.13
N GLY A 374 13.06 -12.77 -16.59
CA GLY A 374 13.19 -11.54 -17.36
C GLY A 374 14.51 -11.46 -18.14
N GLN A 375 15.53 -12.20 -17.70
CA GLN A 375 16.82 -12.24 -18.37
C GLN A 375 16.71 -12.60 -19.85
N TYR A 376 15.86 -13.57 -20.20
CA TYR A 376 15.68 -13.98 -21.59
C TYR A 376 15.19 -12.81 -22.48
N LEU A 377 14.16 -12.10 -22.05
CA LEU A 377 13.58 -11.01 -22.83
C LEU A 377 14.56 -9.82 -22.92
N ALA A 378 15.27 -9.53 -21.83
CA ALA A 378 16.32 -8.51 -21.83
C ALA A 378 17.46 -8.84 -22.80
N GLU A 379 17.91 -10.11 -22.85
CA GLU A 379 18.93 -10.56 -23.82
C GLU A 379 18.42 -10.42 -25.25
N GLN A 380 17.18 -10.85 -25.56
CA GLN A 380 16.60 -10.70 -26.89
C GLN A 380 16.48 -9.22 -27.33
N ALA A 381 16.11 -8.34 -26.39
CA ALA A 381 16.03 -6.91 -26.67
C ALA A 381 17.44 -6.29 -26.90
N VAL A 382 18.45 -6.73 -26.16
CA VAL A 382 19.86 -6.31 -26.38
C VAL A 382 20.37 -6.79 -27.74
N ASP A 383 20.06 -8.03 -28.12
CA ASP A 383 20.48 -8.60 -29.41
C ASP A 383 19.83 -7.87 -30.58
N GLU A 384 18.54 -7.46 -30.47
CA GLU A 384 17.80 -6.78 -31.53
C GLU A 384 18.16 -5.29 -31.64
N TYR A 385 18.28 -4.57 -30.53
CA TYR A 385 18.42 -3.10 -30.53
C TYR A 385 19.82 -2.61 -30.15
N GLY A 386 20.68 -3.49 -29.68
CA GLY A 386 22.05 -3.21 -29.28
C GLY A 386 22.23 -2.80 -27.82
N ALA A 387 23.36 -3.22 -27.22
CA ALA A 387 23.71 -2.93 -25.83
C ALA A 387 23.94 -1.42 -25.55
N ASP A 388 24.12 -0.61 -26.58
CA ASP A 388 24.26 0.85 -26.47
C ASP A 388 22.89 1.52 -26.15
N ARG A 389 21.80 0.86 -26.50
CA ARG A 389 20.42 1.38 -26.30
C ARG A 389 19.67 0.65 -25.22
N ILE A 390 19.87 -0.64 -25.07
CA ILE A 390 19.12 -1.48 -24.14
C ILE A 390 20.01 -1.94 -23.00
N GLU A 391 19.55 -1.74 -21.79
CA GLU A 391 20.22 -2.18 -20.57
C GLU A 391 19.41 -3.27 -19.87
N ALA A 392 20.03 -4.44 -19.68
CA ALA A 392 19.52 -5.54 -18.86
C ALA A 392 19.87 -5.24 -17.40
N VAL A 393 18.89 -4.74 -16.64
CA VAL A 393 19.10 -4.23 -15.28
C VAL A 393 18.93 -5.33 -14.25
N MET A 394 19.95 -5.57 -13.45
CA MET A 394 19.83 -6.37 -12.23
C MET A 394 19.36 -5.48 -11.08
N LEU A 395 18.10 -5.62 -10.65
CA LEU A 395 17.50 -4.83 -9.57
C LEU A 395 18.14 -5.18 -8.22
N SER A 396 19.41 -4.78 -8.05
CA SER A 396 20.21 -4.97 -6.85
C SER A 396 19.91 -3.92 -5.78
N GLN A 397 20.36 -4.15 -4.53
CA GLN A 397 20.24 -3.15 -3.48
C GLN A 397 20.91 -1.82 -3.83
N SER A 398 22.07 -1.87 -4.52
CA SER A 398 22.78 -0.68 -5.00
C SER A 398 21.95 0.09 -6.03
N TRP A 399 21.30 -0.60 -6.96
CA TRP A 399 20.42 0.02 -7.94
C TRP A 399 19.24 0.75 -7.28
N TYR A 400 18.59 0.10 -6.30
CA TYR A 400 17.49 0.73 -5.55
C TYR A 400 17.96 1.98 -4.79
N LEU A 401 19.10 1.92 -4.12
CA LEU A 401 19.64 3.06 -3.36
C LEU A 401 20.03 4.23 -4.28
N GLU A 402 20.47 3.97 -5.50
CA GLU A 402 20.86 4.99 -6.44
C GLU A 402 19.67 5.57 -7.23
N THR A 403 18.75 4.72 -7.67
CA THR A 403 17.67 5.09 -8.60
C THR A 403 16.43 5.62 -7.89
N MET A 404 15.97 4.98 -6.81
CA MET A 404 14.72 5.34 -6.17
C MET A 404 14.67 6.74 -5.56
N PRO A 405 15.75 7.28 -4.96
CA PRO A 405 15.73 8.67 -4.50
C PRO A 405 15.56 9.68 -5.65
N LYS A 406 16.19 9.44 -6.81
CA LYS A 406 16.04 10.27 -8.01
C LYS A 406 14.62 10.16 -8.58
N PHE A 407 14.07 8.95 -8.60
CA PHE A 407 12.71 8.70 -9.04
C PHE A 407 11.68 9.41 -8.13
N LYS A 408 11.85 9.35 -6.81
CA LYS A 408 11.01 10.10 -5.87
C LYS A 408 11.11 11.61 -6.07
N ALA A 409 12.33 12.13 -6.23
CA ALA A 409 12.56 13.55 -6.49
C ALA A 409 11.81 14.03 -7.73
N ALA A 410 11.66 13.20 -8.78
CA ALA A 410 10.87 13.55 -9.96
C ALA A 410 9.39 13.82 -9.63
N PHE A 411 8.82 13.12 -8.63
CA PHE A 411 7.47 13.41 -8.14
C PHE A 411 7.45 14.70 -7.30
N GLU A 412 8.47 14.96 -6.50
CA GLU A 412 8.59 16.17 -5.66
C GLU A 412 8.75 17.42 -6.53
N ASP A 413 9.58 17.36 -7.55
CA ASP A 413 10.01 18.50 -8.40
C ASP A 413 9.16 18.70 -9.66
N ASP A 414 7.98 18.07 -9.76
CA ASP A 414 7.13 18.12 -10.96
C ASP A 414 7.82 17.64 -12.25
N GLY A 415 8.78 16.73 -12.10
CA GLY A 415 9.61 16.22 -13.19
C GLY A 415 9.03 15.01 -13.94
N ILE A 416 7.87 14.48 -13.51
CA ILE A 416 7.24 13.29 -14.11
C ILE A 416 5.73 13.47 -14.22
N GLU A 417 5.14 12.89 -15.28
CA GLU A 417 3.69 12.72 -15.48
C GLU A 417 3.39 11.27 -15.79
N ILE A 418 2.40 10.70 -15.10
CA ILE A 418 2.03 9.28 -15.19
C ILE A 418 0.51 9.13 -15.43
N PRO A 419 0.04 7.99 -15.97
CA PRO A 419 -1.37 7.73 -16.16
C PRO A 419 -2.18 7.78 -14.86
N ARG A 420 -3.38 8.39 -14.93
CA ARG A 420 -4.35 8.39 -13.84
C ARG A 420 -5.09 7.07 -13.78
N ASP A 421 -4.57 6.16 -12.99
CA ASP A 421 -5.12 4.82 -12.81
C ASP A 421 -4.96 4.37 -11.35
N SER A 422 -5.98 3.70 -10.80
CA SER A 422 -5.97 3.27 -9.40
C SER A 422 -4.94 2.17 -9.12
N ASP A 423 -4.75 1.26 -10.07
CA ASP A 423 -3.80 0.16 -9.92
C ASP A 423 -2.35 0.68 -9.97
N VAL A 424 -2.07 1.66 -10.84
CA VAL A 424 -0.77 2.36 -10.91
C VAL A 424 -0.48 3.13 -9.62
N LEU A 425 -1.50 3.78 -9.04
CA LEU A 425 -1.40 4.44 -7.74
C LEU A 425 -1.00 3.45 -6.63
N ASP A 426 -1.71 2.31 -6.58
CA ASP A 426 -1.49 1.30 -5.54
C ASP A 426 -0.11 0.65 -5.68
N ASP A 427 0.36 0.38 -6.90
CA ASP A 427 1.70 -0.14 -7.18
C ASP A 427 2.79 0.84 -6.70
N LEU A 428 2.67 2.13 -6.99
CA LEU A 428 3.63 3.14 -6.52
C LEU A 428 3.63 3.29 -5.00
N ARG A 429 2.46 3.16 -4.35
CA ARG A 429 2.33 3.16 -2.90
C ARG A 429 2.91 1.92 -2.23
N ALA A 430 3.04 0.81 -2.96
CA ALA A 430 3.65 -0.42 -2.45
C ALA A 430 5.17 -0.26 -2.19
N LEU A 431 5.82 0.73 -2.80
CA LEU A 431 7.22 1.05 -2.49
C LEU A 431 7.38 1.50 -1.04
N GLN A 432 8.28 0.86 -0.30
CA GLN A 432 8.54 1.11 1.12
C GLN A 432 10.05 1.18 1.41
N VAL A 433 10.42 1.83 2.50
CA VAL A 433 11.80 1.79 2.99
C VAL A 433 12.01 0.58 3.88
N ILE A 434 12.64 -0.46 3.36
CA ILE A 434 12.90 -1.72 4.07
C ILE A 434 14.38 -1.79 4.41
N LYS A 435 14.72 -1.76 5.69
CA LYS A 435 16.11 -1.74 6.18
C LYS A 435 16.96 -0.62 5.53
N GLY A 436 16.35 0.56 5.36
CA GLY A 436 17.01 1.72 4.75
C GLY A 436 17.04 1.72 3.21
N ILE A 437 16.47 0.72 2.54
CA ILE A 437 16.45 0.59 1.09
C ILE A 437 15.02 0.81 0.59
N PRO A 438 14.76 1.78 -0.30
CA PRO A 438 13.47 1.95 -0.93
C PRO A 438 13.23 0.84 -1.95
N LYS A 439 12.37 -0.11 -1.65
CA LYS A 439 12.05 -1.25 -2.52
C LYS A 439 10.62 -1.76 -2.28
N LEU A 440 10.17 -2.67 -3.11
CA LEU A 440 8.93 -3.42 -2.86
C LEU A 440 9.13 -4.45 -1.73
N PRO A 441 8.12 -4.69 -0.88
CA PRO A 441 8.13 -5.79 0.08
C PRO A 441 8.21 -7.14 -0.63
N ASP A 442 8.88 -8.10 -0.02
CA ASP A 442 9.00 -9.46 -0.57
C ASP A 442 7.69 -10.28 -0.45
N ALA A 443 6.67 -9.75 0.25
CA ALA A 443 5.36 -10.38 0.42
C ALA A 443 4.33 -9.77 -0.54
N LYS A 444 3.41 -10.62 -1.05
CA LYS A 444 2.26 -10.18 -1.88
C LYS A 444 1.46 -9.12 -1.13
N THR A 445 1.38 -7.93 -1.68
CA THR A 445 0.50 -6.89 -1.15
C THR A 445 -0.95 -7.30 -1.39
N GLY A 446 -1.68 -7.56 -0.29
CA GLY A 446 -2.96 -8.24 -0.28
C GLY A 446 -4.14 -7.42 -0.77
N SER A 447 -4.20 -7.04 -2.02
CA SER A 447 -5.40 -6.46 -2.64
C SER A 447 -6.08 -7.43 -3.60
N GLY A 448 -6.18 -8.73 -3.32
CA GLY A 448 -7.00 -9.67 -4.08
C GLY A 448 -6.73 -9.79 -5.60
N LYS A 449 -5.91 -8.91 -6.16
CA LYS A 449 -5.30 -8.98 -7.47
C LYS A 449 -3.83 -9.31 -7.24
N ASP A 450 -3.31 -10.32 -7.93
CA ASP A 450 -1.89 -10.68 -7.90
C ASP A 450 -1.04 -9.57 -8.57
N ARG A 451 -0.86 -8.43 -7.85
CA ARG A 451 0.01 -7.30 -8.24
C ARG A 451 1.10 -7.14 -7.19
N HIS A 452 2.32 -6.92 -7.66
CA HIS A 452 3.52 -6.81 -6.82
C HIS A 452 4.21 -5.45 -6.91
N GLY A 453 3.50 -4.41 -7.39
CA GLY A 453 4.09 -3.11 -7.65
C GLY A 453 4.79 -3.03 -9.01
N ASP A 454 4.35 -3.87 -9.95
CA ASP A 454 4.97 -4.04 -11.28
C ASP A 454 5.03 -2.72 -12.06
N SER A 455 3.95 -1.89 -11.99
CA SER A 455 3.97 -0.56 -12.62
C SER A 455 5.01 0.38 -11.99
N ALA A 456 5.25 0.28 -10.68
CA ALA A 456 6.25 1.13 -10.03
C ALA A 456 7.68 0.80 -10.47
N ILE A 457 7.99 -0.49 -10.68
CA ILE A 457 9.31 -0.93 -11.17
C ILE A 457 9.49 -0.55 -12.64
N ALA A 458 8.49 -0.82 -13.50
CA ALA A 458 8.55 -0.44 -14.91
C ALA A 458 8.73 1.09 -15.09
N LEU A 459 8.02 1.91 -14.32
CA LEU A 459 8.17 3.37 -14.30
C LEU A 459 9.55 3.81 -13.81
N ALA A 460 10.08 3.18 -12.76
CA ALA A 460 11.42 3.47 -12.25
C ALA A 460 12.52 3.08 -13.26
N LEU A 461 12.37 1.96 -13.97
CA LEU A 461 13.25 1.54 -15.05
C LEU A 461 13.18 2.51 -16.25
N ALA A 462 11.98 2.95 -16.65
CA ALA A 462 11.82 3.95 -17.70
C ALA A 462 12.48 5.29 -17.30
N TYR A 463 12.29 5.72 -16.06
CA TYR A 463 12.92 6.91 -15.52
C TYR A 463 14.46 6.77 -15.50
N TYR A 464 14.97 5.63 -15.07
CA TYR A 464 16.38 5.31 -15.10
C TYR A 464 16.93 5.36 -16.54
N ALA A 465 16.27 4.69 -17.49
CA ALA A 465 16.65 4.70 -18.90
C ALA A 465 16.69 6.12 -19.48
N SER A 466 15.84 7.04 -19.02
CA SER A 466 15.78 8.42 -19.52
C SER A 466 17.08 9.23 -19.31
N PHE A 467 18.01 8.75 -18.51
CA PHE A 467 19.33 9.36 -18.30
C PHE A 467 20.45 8.71 -19.12
N ASN A 468 20.20 7.51 -19.68
CA ASN A 468 21.17 6.84 -20.53
C ASN A 468 21.22 7.55 -21.89
N GLN A 469 22.28 8.29 -22.13
CA GLN A 469 22.55 8.90 -23.43
C GLN A 469 23.33 7.87 -24.26
N SER A 470 22.62 7.09 -25.10
CA SER A 470 23.27 6.42 -26.22
C SER A 470 23.98 7.49 -27.06
N ALA A 471 25.17 7.19 -27.53
CA ALA A 471 26.03 8.13 -28.28
C ALA A 471 25.18 8.90 -29.30
N LEU A 472 25.01 10.19 -29.05
CA LEU A 472 24.38 11.09 -30.00
C LEU A 472 25.22 11.04 -31.29
N GLU A 473 24.66 10.52 -32.37
CA GLU A 473 25.19 10.83 -33.70
C GLU A 473 25.04 12.35 -33.87
N TYR A 474 26.09 13.07 -33.57
CA TYR A 474 26.16 14.48 -33.94
C TYR A 474 26.36 14.54 -35.46
N GLY A 475 25.29 14.72 -36.20
CA GLY A 475 25.34 15.15 -37.58
C GLY A 475 25.90 16.55 -37.63
N TYR A 476 27.21 16.69 -37.88
CA TYR A 476 27.79 17.97 -38.21
C TYR A 476 27.38 18.33 -39.64
N GLU A 477 26.41 19.18 -39.83
CA GLU A 477 26.33 19.96 -41.06
C GLU A 477 27.38 21.06 -40.97
N ALA A 478 28.42 20.90 -41.78
CA ALA A 478 29.43 21.96 -41.95
C ALA A 478 28.73 23.21 -42.52
N VAL A 479 28.60 24.23 -41.73
CA VAL A 479 28.13 25.55 -42.21
C VAL A 479 29.14 25.97 -43.30
N LYS A 480 28.68 26.07 -44.56
CA LYS A 480 29.49 26.57 -45.65
C LYS A 480 29.99 27.96 -45.26
N SER A 481 31.32 28.06 -45.07
CA SER A 481 31.97 29.34 -44.88
C SER A 481 31.68 30.25 -46.06
N GLY A 482 31.14 31.44 -45.77
CA GLY A 482 30.94 32.47 -46.77
C GLY A 482 32.26 32.94 -47.41
N PRO A 483 32.22 33.70 -48.50
CA PRO A 483 33.38 33.96 -49.33
C PRO A 483 34.56 34.55 -48.56
N GLU A 484 35.76 34.00 -48.81
CA GLU A 484 37.04 34.40 -48.22
C GLU A 484 37.29 35.88 -48.40
N HIS A 485 37.38 36.64 -47.32
CA HIS A 485 38.09 37.89 -47.27
C HIS A 485 39.58 37.60 -46.90
N ASN A 486 40.45 37.64 -47.95
CA ASN A 486 41.91 37.62 -47.85
C ASN A 486 42.39 38.78 -46.95
N HIS A 487 42.88 38.45 -45.75
CA HIS A 487 43.85 39.30 -45.07
C HIS A 487 45.01 38.45 -44.57
N HIS A 488 46.08 38.48 -45.36
CA HIS A 488 47.41 38.03 -44.96
C HIS A 488 47.87 38.78 -43.70
N ARG A 489 48.12 38.05 -42.63
CA ARG A 489 49.14 38.39 -41.62
C ARG A 489 49.77 37.10 -41.13
N PRO A 490 51.14 37.00 -41.21
CA PRO A 490 51.87 35.84 -40.73
C PRO A 490 52.00 35.90 -39.21
N VAL A 491 51.52 34.85 -38.52
CA VAL A 491 51.82 34.68 -37.11
C VAL A 491 53.01 33.74 -36.97
N ARG A 492 54.05 34.27 -36.36
CA ARG A 492 55.31 33.59 -36.02
C ARG A 492 55.03 32.45 -35.05
N ALA A 493 55.57 31.28 -35.37
CA ALA A 493 55.69 30.16 -34.46
C ALA A 493 56.75 30.48 -33.38
N THR A 494 56.38 30.24 -32.12
CA THR A 494 57.37 30.09 -31.03
C THR A 494 57.17 28.75 -30.35
N ALA A 495 58.20 28.02 -30.50
CA ALA A 495 58.69 26.81 -29.85
C ALA A 495 58.20 26.49 -28.43
N GLY A 496 57.77 25.26 -28.20
CA GLY A 496 58.53 24.28 -27.41
C GLY A 496 58.41 24.39 -25.90
N PHE A 497 57.73 23.42 -25.29
CA PHE A 497 58.14 22.97 -23.95
C PHE A 497 58.31 21.44 -23.94
N ARG A 498 59.52 21.07 -23.63
CA ARG A 498 60.02 19.71 -23.47
C ARG A 498 59.57 19.11 -22.16
N ASN A 499 59.17 17.85 -22.24
CA ASN A 499 59.17 16.89 -21.14
C ASN A 499 60.47 16.91 -20.33
N ARG A 500 60.40 16.90 -19.03
CA ARG A 500 61.36 16.22 -18.15
C ARG A 500 60.60 15.56 -17.00
N GLY A 501 60.77 14.25 -16.95
CA GLY A 501 60.39 13.43 -15.82
C GLY A 501 61.41 13.53 -14.68
N GLY A 502 61.15 12.93 -13.58
CA GLY A 502 62.01 12.71 -12.41
C GLY A 502 61.18 12.41 -11.19
N MET A 503 61.05 11.15 -10.88
CA MET A 503 61.23 10.45 -9.61
C MET A 503 61.41 11.33 -8.36
N LEU A 504 60.53 11.14 -7.42
CA LEU A 504 60.73 10.44 -6.12
C LEU A 504 59.35 10.23 -5.47
#